data_0a5547d332e947f97b1d4eade9ccef80
#
_entry.id   0a5547d332e947f97b1d4eade9ccef80
#
_cell.length_a   1.000
_cell.length_b   1.000
_cell.length_c   1.000
_cell.angle_alpha   90.00
_cell.angle_beta   90.00
_cell.angle_gamma   90.00
#
_symmetry.space_group_name_H-M   'P 1'
#
loop_
_entity.id
_entity.type
_entity.pdbx_description
1 polymer ?
#
loop_
_entity_poly.entity_id
_entity_poly.type
_entity_poly.pdbx_seq_one_letter_code
_entity_poly.pdbx_strand_id
1 'polypeptide(L)'
;LKEFYPYYLSEHQHPVSRILHFTGTSLIFLWLVLAIVQRNAWWLVLIPLVGYGFAWVGHFFFEKNRPATFQYPGYSLASDFILWWHLLTGKEKFTPSR
;
A
#
# COMPACT_ATOMS: atom_id res chain seq x y z
N LEU A 1 -0.44 13.78 9.59
CA LEU A 1 0.27 12.64 8.98
C LEU A 1 1.37 12.10 9.88
N LYS A 2 2.08 12.98 10.54
CA LYS A 2 3.15 12.61 11.46
C LYS A 2 2.65 11.77 12.63
N GLU A 3 1.43 12.05 13.08
CA GLU A 3 0.78 11.30 14.16
C GLU A 3 0.06 10.07 13.62
N PHE A 4 -0.40 10.13 12.37
CA PHE A 4 -1.14 9.06 11.75
C PHE A 4 -0.24 7.87 11.37
N TYR A 5 0.96 8.13 10.87
CA TYR A 5 1.82 7.07 10.33
C TYR A 5 2.16 5.98 11.36
N PRO A 6 2.48 6.31 12.62
CA PRO A 6 2.69 5.24 13.62
C PRO A 6 1.45 4.36 13.83
N TYR A 7 0.25 4.95 13.81
CA TYR A 7 -0.99 4.19 13.85
C TYR A 7 -1.12 3.29 12.63
N TYR A 8 -0.84 3.84 11.44
CA TYR A 8 -0.86 3.09 10.19
C TYR A 8 0.07 1.88 10.27
N LEU A 9 1.29 2.07 10.77
CA LEU A 9 2.25 0.97 10.93
C LEU A 9 1.72 -0.10 11.87
N SER A 10 1.00 0.29 12.93
CA SER A 10 0.42 -0.68 13.87
C SER A 10 -0.62 -1.57 13.23
N GLU A 11 -1.24 -1.10 12.13
CA GLU A 11 -2.23 -1.87 11.37
C GLU A 11 -1.60 -2.73 10.28
N HIS A 12 -0.27 -2.65 10.11
CA HIS A 12 0.46 -3.35 9.05
C HIS A 12 1.65 -4.09 9.66
N GLN A 13 1.38 -5.03 10.56
CA GLN A 13 2.42 -5.76 11.28
C GLN A 13 2.74 -7.13 10.68
N HIS A 14 1.82 -7.71 9.91
CA HIS A 14 2.04 -9.03 9.33
C HIS A 14 2.99 -8.94 8.13
N PRO A 15 4.04 -9.80 8.05
CA PRO A 15 4.99 -9.73 6.93
C PRO A 15 4.33 -9.89 5.57
N VAL A 16 3.36 -10.80 5.44
CA VAL A 16 2.65 -11.01 4.18
C VAL A 16 1.87 -9.76 3.79
N SER A 17 1.24 -9.09 4.76
CA SER A 17 0.52 -7.85 4.52
C SER A 17 1.46 -6.77 3.97
N ARG A 18 2.65 -6.63 4.54
CA ARG A 18 3.64 -5.66 4.06
C ARG A 18 4.14 -6.00 2.67
N ILE A 19 4.35 -7.29 2.37
CA ILE A 19 4.73 -7.74 1.03
C ILE A 19 3.64 -7.43 0.02
N LEU A 20 2.37 -7.70 0.37
CA LEU A 20 1.24 -7.40 -0.51
C LEU A 20 1.12 -5.90 -0.77
N HIS A 21 1.32 -5.09 0.26
CA HIS A 21 1.30 -3.64 0.14
C HIS A 21 2.40 -3.14 -0.78
N PHE A 22 3.61 -3.64 -0.59
CA PHE A 22 4.75 -3.27 -1.42
C PHE A 22 4.51 -3.68 -2.87
N THR A 23 4.02 -4.89 -3.10
CA THR A 23 3.75 -5.42 -4.44
C THR A 23 2.67 -4.59 -5.13
N GLY A 24 1.56 -4.31 -4.41
CA GLY A 24 0.47 -3.52 -4.97
C GLY A 24 0.90 -2.12 -5.35
N THR A 25 1.64 -1.45 -4.49
CA THR A 25 2.13 -0.09 -4.75
C THR A 25 3.13 -0.08 -5.92
N SER A 26 4.01 -1.08 -5.98
CA SER A 26 4.95 -1.22 -7.10
C SER A 26 4.21 -1.40 -8.42
N LEU A 27 3.14 -2.19 -8.43
CA LEU A 27 2.32 -2.37 -9.62
C LEU A 27 1.61 -1.08 -10.05
N ILE A 28 1.24 -0.23 -9.10
CA ILE A 28 0.67 1.08 -9.42
C ILE A 28 1.66 1.90 -10.25
N PHE A 29 2.92 1.94 -9.85
CA PHE A 29 3.94 2.65 -10.60
C PHE A 29 4.13 2.06 -12.00
N LEU A 30 4.14 0.73 -12.11
CA LEU A 30 4.23 0.05 -13.40
C LEU A 30 3.04 0.43 -14.30
N TRP A 31 1.82 0.41 -13.76
CA TRP A 31 0.61 0.76 -14.50
C TRP A 31 0.63 2.20 -14.97
N LEU A 32 1.16 3.14 -14.13
CA LEU A 32 1.31 4.53 -14.54
C LEU A 32 2.25 4.65 -15.74
N VAL A 33 3.38 3.95 -15.71
CA VAL A 33 4.33 3.95 -16.82
C VAL A 33 3.68 3.39 -18.08
N LEU A 34 2.96 2.28 -17.97
CA LEU A 34 2.26 1.69 -19.11
C LEU A 34 1.18 2.63 -19.68
N ALA A 35 0.47 3.34 -18.81
CA ALA A 35 -0.54 4.30 -19.26
C ALA A 35 0.10 5.41 -20.11
N ILE A 36 1.26 5.90 -19.69
CA ILE A 36 1.98 6.95 -20.39
C ILE A 36 2.56 6.41 -21.70
N VAL A 37 3.24 5.28 -21.66
CA VAL A 37 3.89 4.68 -22.83
C VAL A 37 2.88 4.30 -23.90
N GLN A 38 1.77 3.69 -23.49
CA GLN A 38 0.71 3.25 -24.39
C GLN A 38 -0.23 4.40 -24.79
N ARG A 39 -0.12 5.56 -24.15
CA ARG A 39 -1.01 6.71 -24.35
C ARG A 39 -2.47 6.30 -24.20
N ASN A 40 -2.75 5.45 -23.22
CA ASN A 40 -4.08 4.89 -23.00
C ASN A 40 -4.48 5.07 -21.55
N ALA A 41 -5.36 6.03 -21.29
CA ALA A 41 -5.79 6.36 -19.93
C ALA A 41 -6.61 5.24 -19.28
N TRP A 42 -7.09 4.26 -20.04
CA TRP A 42 -7.81 3.12 -19.46
C TRP A 42 -6.96 2.29 -18.51
N TRP A 43 -5.63 2.31 -18.66
CA TRP A 43 -4.73 1.67 -17.71
C TRP A 43 -4.91 2.23 -16.32
N LEU A 44 -5.27 3.52 -16.20
CA LEU A 44 -5.44 4.18 -14.89
C LEU A 44 -6.63 3.65 -14.11
N VAL A 45 -7.62 3.08 -14.80
CA VAL A 45 -8.79 2.49 -14.15
C VAL A 45 -8.42 1.29 -13.30
N LEU A 46 -7.35 0.57 -13.67
CA LEU A 46 -6.90 -0.61 -12.93
C LEU A 46 -6.14 -0.26 -11.66
N ILE A 47 -5.65 0.97 -11.52
CA ILE A 47 -4.83 1.37 -10.37
C ILE A 47 -5.56 1.18 -9.04
N PRO A 48 -6.79 1.70 -8.85
CA PRO A 48 -7.50 1.46 -7.60
C PRO A 48 -7.76 -0.02 -7.33
N LEU A 49 -8.10 -0.78 -8.37
CA LEU A 49 -8.36 -2.21 -8.23
C LEU A 49 -7.11 -2.96 -7.78
N VAL A 50 -5.98 -2.69 -8.41
CA VAL A 50 -4.72 -3.34 -8.07
C VAL A 50 -4.26 -2.90 -6.68
N GLY A 51 -4.22 -1.59 -6.42
CA GLY A 51 -3.73 -1.05 -5.15
C GLY A 51 -4.56 -1.52 -3.96
N TYR A 52 -5.87 -1.30 -4.03
CA TYR A 52 -6.74 -1.67 -2.91
C TYR A 52 -6.94 -3.17 -2.80
N GLY A 53 -6.95 -3.88 -3.94
CA GLY A 53 -7.10 -5.34 -3.91
C GLY A 53 -6.01 -6.01 -3.09
N PHE A 54 -4.76 -5.69 -3.35
CA PHE A 54 -3.64 -6.24 -2.60
C PHE A 54 -3.67 -5.83 -1.14
N ALA A 55 -3.94 -4.54 -0.87
CA ALA A 55 -3.98 -4.03 0.50
C ALA A 55 -5.10 -4.69 1.30
N TRP A 56 -6.29 -4.83 0.72
CA TRP A 56 -7.43 -5.40 1.42
C TRP A 56 -7.25 -6.89 1.70
N VAL A 57 -6.62 -7.64 0.79
CA VAL A 57 -6.27 -9.03 1.07
C VAL A 57 -5.37 -9.09 2.30
N GLY A 58 -4.37 -8.20 2.38
CA GLY A 58 -3.50 -8.14 3.54
C GLY A 58 -4.26 -7.85 4.83
N HIS A 59 -5.16 -6.85 4.81
CA HIS A 59 -5.90 -6.47 6.02
C HIS A 59 -6.90 -7.54 6.45
N PHE A 60 -7.72 -8.04 5.53
CA PHE A 60 -8.80 -8.95 5.90
C PHE A 60 -8.32 -10.36 6.18
N PHE A 61 -7.28 -10.83 5.48
CA PHE A 61 -6.85 -12.22 5.61
C PHE A 61 -5.64 -12.41 6.52
N PHE A 62 -4.77 -11.43 6.62
CA PHE A 62 -3.52 -11.57 7.40
C PHE A 62 -3.50 -10.70 8.64
N GLU A 63 -3.80 -9.41 8.52
CA GLU A 63 -3.87 -8.53 9.71
C GLU A 63 -5.16 -8.75 10.49
N LYS A 64 -6.22 -9.17 9.80
CA LYS A 64 -7.56 -9.37 10.36
C LYS A 64 -8.12 -8.10 10.98
N ASN A 65 -7.91 -6.99 10.28
CA ASN A 65 -8.44 -5.68 10.67
C ASN A 65 -9.06 -5.00 9.46
N ARG A 66 -9.62 -3.82 9.68
CA ARG A 66 -10.16 -3.01 8.59
C ARG A 66 -9.07 -2.10 8.05
N PRO A 67 -9.03 -1.87 6.71
CA PRO A 67 -8.10 -0.87 6.18
C PRO A 67 -8.37 0.51 6.77
N ALA A 68 -7.30 1.22 7.11
CA ALA A 68 -7.40 2.60 7.62
C ALA A 68 -8.07 3.53 6.59
N THR A 69 -8.04 3.18 5.32
CA THR A 69 -8.71 3.89 4.24
C THR A 69 -10.20 4.10 4.49
N PHE A 70 -10.86 3.19 5.21
CA PHE A 70 -12.28 3.32 5.50
C PHE A 70 -12.59 4.53 6.37
N GLN A 71 -11.64 4.95 7.20
CA GLN A 71 -11.83 6.03 8.14
C GLN A 71 -10.99 7.26 7.79
N TYR A 72 -9.80 7.05 7.25
CA TYR A 72 -8.84 8.12 6.95
C TYR A 72 -8.26 7.94 5.53
N PRO A 73 -9.07 8.16 4.48
CA PRO A 73 -8.61 7.84 3.12
C PRO A 73 -7.39 8.64 2.66
N GLY A 74 -7.35 9.94 2.97
CA GLY A 74 -6.23 10.78 2.53
C GLY A 74 -4.92 10.43 3.22
N TYR A 75 -4.96 10.32 4.54
CA TYR A 75 -3.77 9.94 5.32
C TYR A 75 -3.32 8.52 5.00
N SER A 76 -4.28 7.62 4.77
CA SER A 76 -3.99 6.25 4.44
C SER A 76 -3.28 6.14 3.09
N LEU A 77 -3.76 6.87 2.09
CA LEU A 77 -3.14 6.88 0.77
C LEU A 77 -1.70 7.41 0.83
N ALA A 78 -1.49 8.52 1.55
CA ALA A 78 -0.15 9.07 1.74
C ALA A 78 0.76 8.06 2.45
N SER A 79 0.24 7.40 3.48
CA SER A 79 0.99 6.41 4.25
C SER A 79 1.35 5.18 3.41
N ASP A 80 0.49 4.78 2.46
CA ASP A 80 0.77 3.67 1.56
C ASP A 80 2.06 3.92 0.77
N PHE A 81 2.24 5.12 0.27
CA PHE A 81 3.44 5.48 -0.48
C PHE A 81 4.65 5.67 0.45
N ILE A 82 4.45 6.20 1.64
CA ILE A 82 5.52 6.34 2.64
C ILE A 82 6.03 4.96 3.05
N LEU A 83 5.14 4.02 3.34
CA LEU A 83 5.53 2.66 3.70
C LEU A 83 6.27 1.98 2.56
N TRP A 84 5.79 2.14 1.32
CA TRP A 84 6.47 1.60 0.14
C TRP A 84 7.92 2.12 0.07
N TRP A 85 8.11 3.42 0.27
CA TRP A 85 9.44 4.02 0.23
C TRP A 85 10.31 3.51 1.38
N HIS A 86 9.74 3.39 2.57
CA HIS A 86 10.48 2.88 3.73
C HIS A 86 10.88 1.42 3.56
N LEU A 87 10.03 0.61 2.96
CA LEU A 87 10.35 -0.79 2.66
C LEU A 87 11.43 -0.89 1.60
N LEU A 88 11.35 -0.04 0.57
CA LEU A 88 12.34 -0.03 -0.51
C LEU A 88 13.72 0.38 0.00
N THR A 89 13.79 1.37 0.88
CA THR A 89 15.05 1.92 1.38
C THR A 89 15.57 1.19 2.61
N GLY A 90 14.82 0.24 3.16
CA GLY A 90 15.22 -0.49 4.35
C GLY A 90 14.92 0.22 5.66
N LYS A 91 14.26 1.39 5.63
CA LYS A 91 13.88 2.09 6.86
C LYS A 91 12.82 1.33 7.64
N GLU A 92 11.95 0.60 6.95
CA GLU A 92 11.03 -0.37 7.52
C GLU A 92 11.37 -1.75 6.97
N LYS A 93 11.11 -2.79 7.76
CA LYS A 93 11.37 -4.16 7.36
C LYS A 93 10.07 -4.84 6.97
N PHE A 94 10.16 -5.79 6.04
CA PHE A 94 8.99 -6.62 5.70
C PHE A 94 8.55 -7.46 6.90
N THR A 95 9.51 -7.91 7.72
CA THR A 95 9.21 -8.61 8.95
C THR A 95 9.48 -7.66 10.12
N PRO A 96 8.44 -7.05 10.71
CA PRO A 96 8.64 -6.12 11.82
C PRO A 96 9.26 -6.83 13.02
N SER A 97 10.25 -6.19 13.63
CA SER A 97 10.80 -6.74 14.87
C SER A 97 10.00 -6.22 16.06
N ARG A 98 9.80 -7.09 17.00
CA ARG A 98 9.04 -6.82 18.19
C ARG A 98 9.73 -7.36 19.41
#